data_c1bb34d06f8c768c2f9dd35226b0b7e2
#
_entry.id   c1bb34d06f8c768c2f9dd35226b0b7e2
#
_cell.length_a   1.000
_cell.length_b   1.000
_cell.length_c   1.000
_cell.angle_alpha   90.00
_cell.angle_beta   90.00
_cell.angle_gamma   90.00
#
_symmetry.space_group_name_H-M   'P 1'
#
loop_
_entity.id
_entity.type
_entity.pdbx_description
1 polymer ?
#
loop_
_entity_poly.entity_id
_entity_poly.type
_entity_poly.pdbx_seq_one_letter_code
_entity_poly.pdbx_strand_id
1 'polypeptide(L)'
;MSDILQRVGDKWTVLVVGKLGDGPLRFNELRNAVGGISQKMLTTTLRGLERDGFVTRTVFPTIPPRVDYELTELGCELLKPVAALGEWARKNTARVNAARARFDAAVAETSVR
;
A
#
# COMPACT_ATOMS: atom_id res chain seq x y z
N MET A 1 -17.08 -1.73 11.34
CA MET A 1 -15.61 -1.87 11.20
C MET A 1 -14.93 -0.57 11.64
N SER A 2 -13.78 -0.69 12.27
CA SER A 2 -13.01 0.47 12.71
C SER A 2 -12.52 1.30 11.52
N ASP A 3 -12.58 2.63 11.63
CA ASP A 3 -12.01 3.53 10.61
C ASP A 3 -10.52 3.28 10.43
N ILE A 4 -9.82 2.96 11.52
CA ILE A 4 -8.39 2.67 11.49
C ILE A 4 -8.12 1.40 10.68
N LEU A 5 -8.88 0.35 10.93
CA LEU A 5 -8.72 -0.90 10.20
C LEU A 5 -9.01 -0.72 8.71
N GLN A 6 -10.02 0.09 8.38
CA GLN A 6 -10.33 0.41 6.99
C GLN A 6 -9.17 1.15 6.31
N ARG A 7 -8.53 2.08 7.03
CA ARG A 7 -7.36 2.81 6.52
C ARG A 7 -6.19 1.87 6.28
N VAL A 8 -5.82 1.08 7.29
CA VAL A 8 -4.63 0.23 7.19
C VAL A 8 -4.82 -0.98 6.29
N GLY A 9 -6.06 -1.37 6.02
CA GLY A 9 -6.37 -2.47 5.12
C GLY A 9 -6.47 -2.05 3.65
N ASP A 10 -6.43 -0.75 3.37
CA ASP A 10 -6.48 -0.27 1.99
C ASP A 10 -5.24 -0.72 1.21
N LYS A 11 -5.45 -1.17 -0.02
CA LYS A 11 -4.38 -1.67 -0.89
C LYS A 11 -3.23 -0.68 -1.03
N TRP A 12 -3.55 0.59 -1.32
CA TRP A 12 -2.52 1.61 -1.55
C TRP A 12 -1.79 1.98 -0.27
N THR A 13 -2.50 1.99 0.88
CA THR A 13 -1.88 2.20 2.19
C THR A 13 -0.84 1.11 2.48
N VAL A 14 -1.19 -0.15 2.27
CA VAL A 14 -0.28 -1.28 2.47
C VAL A 14 0.98 -1.12 1.60
N LEU A 15 0.80 -0.79 0.32
CA LEU A 15 1.92 -0.65 -0.60
C LEU A 15 2.81 0.56 -0.25
N VAL A 16 2.21 1.70 0.09
CA VAL A 16 2.95 2.92 0.45
C VAL A 16 3.76 2.72 1.72
N VAL A 17 3.13 2.18 2.76
CA VAL A 17 3.81 1.91 4.04
C VAL A 17 4.96 0.93 3.83
N GLY A 18 4.74 -0.12 3.04
CA GLY A 18 5.77 -1.08 2.72
C GLY A 18 6.98 -0.46 2.03
N LYS A 19 6.76 0.45 1.08
CA LYS A 19 7.85 1.11 0.36
C LYS A 19 8.61 2.12 1.23
N LEU A 20 7.93 2.77 2.16
CA LEU A 20 8.58 3.71 3.09
C LEU A 20 9.36 3.01 4.20
N GLY A 21 9.25 1.69 4.31
CA GLY A 21 9.96 0.93 5.34
C GLY A 21 11.48 1.03 5.27
N ASP A 22 12.03 1.27 4.09
CA ASP A 22 13.49 1.37 3.90
C ASP A 22 14.03 2.79 4.09
N GLY A 23 13.17 3.75 4.33
CA GLY A 23 13.57 5.13 4.57
C GLY A 23 12.71 6.14 3.82
N PRO A 24 13.02 7.44 3.99
CA PRO A 24 12.25 8.51 3.34
C PRO A 24 12.32 8.41 1.82
N LEU A 25 11.21 8.76 1.17
CA LEU A 25 11.13 8.83 -0.28
C LEU A 25 10.44 10.13 -0.69
N ARG A 26 10.85 10.67 -1.83
CA ARG A 26 10.17 11.78 -2.49
C ARG A 26 8.91 11.26 -3.18
N PHE A 27 7.99 12.16 -3.48
CA PHE A 27 6.72 11.82 -4.10
C PHE A 27 6.89 10.95 -5.36
N ASN A 28 7.74 11.38 -6.29
CA ASN A 28 7.92 10.64 -7.55
C ASN A 28 8.65 9.31 -7.34
N GLU A 29 9.60 9.26 -6.42
CA GLU A 29 10.27 8.02 -6.05
C GLU A 29 9.27 7.00 -5.49
N LEU A 30 8.40 7.48 -4.61
CA LEU A 30 7.36 6.64 -4.00
C LEU A 30 6.36 6.16 -5.05
N ARG A 31 5.93 7.06 -5.95
CA ARG A 31 5.02 6.72 -7.03
C ARG A 31 5.60 5.63 -7.92
N ASN A 32 6.88 5.75 -8.29
CA ASN A 32 7.57 4.76 -9.10
C ASN A 32 7.74 3.43 -8.36
N ALA A 33 8.06 3.48 -7.07
CA ALA A 33 8.25 2.27 -6.25
C ALA A 33 6.95 1.49 -6.08
N VAL A 34 5.84 2.18 -5.88
CA VAL A 34 4.53 1.53 -5.73
C VAL A 34 4.05 0.95 -7.06
N GLY A 35 4.20 1.73 -8.14
CA GLY A 35 3.77 1.31 -9.47
C GLY A 35 2.26 1.31 -9.65
N GLY A 36 1.80 1.76 -10.80
CA GLY A 36 0.37 1.69 -11.16
C GLY A 36 -0.55 2.62 -10.40
N ILE A 37 -0.03 3.46 -9.50
CA ILE A 37 -0.86 4.41 -8.76
C ILE A 37 -0.88 5.75 -9.48
N SER A 38 -2.08 6.36 -9.57
CA SER A 38 -2.21 7.71 -10.13
C SER A 38 -1.67 8.74 -9.15
N GLN A 39 -1.28 9.91 -9.68
CA GLN A 39 -0.85 11.03 -8.85
C GLN A 39 -1.91 11.43 -7.84
N LYS A 40 -3.17 11.48 -8.29
CA LYS A 40 -4.31 11.83 -7.44
C LYS A 40 -4.49 10.82 -6.31
N MET A 41 -4.43 9.54 -6.61
CA MET A 41 -4.62 8.50 -5.60
C MET A 41 -3.46 8.48 -4.59
N LEU A 42 -2.23 8.67 -5.05
CA LEU A 42 -1.09 8.74 -4.14
C LEU A 42 -1.18 9.95 -3.22
N THR A 43 -1.57 11.11 -3.75
CA THR A 43 -1.78 12.31 -2.95
C THR A 43 -2.84 12.06 -1.87
N THR A 44 -3.97 11.46 -2.25
CA THR A 44 -5.06 11.16 -1.31
C THR A 44 -4.60 10.19 -0.23
N THR A 45 -3.88 9.14 -0.62
CA THR A 45 -3.37 8.13 0.31
C THR A 45 -2.38 8.74 1.30
N LEU A 46 -1.42 9.54 0.80
CA LEU A 46 -0.42 10.18 1.66
C LEU A 46 -1.03 11.19 2.62
N ARG A 47 -2.02 11.95 2.18
CA ARG A 47 -2.73 12.89 3.06
C ARG A 47 -3.46 12.15 4.17
N GLY A 48 -4.10 11.03 3.85
CA GLY A 48 -4.76 10.20 4.86
C GLY A 48 -3.78 9.64 5.87
N LEU A 49 -2.62 9.16 5.42
CA LEU A 49 -1.58 8.63 6.30
C LEU A 49 -0.96 9.72 7.16
N GLU A 50 -0.77 10.90 6.62
CA GLU A 50 -0.27 12.06 7.38
C GLU A 50 -1.28 12.47 8.44
N ARG A 51 -2.56 12.57 8.08
CA ARG A 51 -3.62 12.91 9.02
C ARG A 51 -3.72 11.93 10.17
N ASP A 52 -3.55 10.65 9.89
CA ASP A 52 -3.67 9.58 10.90
C ASP A 52 -2.38 9.36 11.69
N GLY A 53 -1.32 10.12 11.38
CA GLY A 53 -0.08 10.08 12.16
C GLY A 53 0.90 8.99 11.75
N PHE A 54 0.70 8.32 10.62
CA PHE A 54 1.60 7.26 10.15
C PHE A 54 2.79 7.77 9.35
N VAL A 55 2.67 8.97 8.77
CA VAL A 55 3.65 9.54 7.85
C VAL A 55 3.84 11.02 8.17
N THR A 56 5.09 11.49 8.07
CA THR A 56 5.40 12.92 8.07
C THR A 56 5.75 13.37 6.66
N ARG A 57 5.42 14.63 6.39
CA ARG A 57 5.72 15.30 5.15
C ARG A 57 6.65 16.46 5.46
N THR A 58 7.85 16.44 4.92
CA THR A 58 8.85 17.50 5.16
C THR A 58 9.12 18.21 3.84
N VAL A 59 8.92 19.54 3.86
CA VAL A 59 9.17 20.38 2.70
C VAL A 59 10.54 21.05 2.88
N PHE A 60 11.42 20.88 1.90
CA PHE A 60 12.72 21.54 1.89
C PHE A 60 12.66 22.73 0.93
N PRO A 61 13.08 23.93 1.37
CA PRO A 61 13.00 25.15 0.54
C PRO A 61 14.15 25.22 -0.47
N THR A 62 14.28 24.19 -1.28
CA THR A 62 15.24 24.14 -2.39
C THR A 62 14.59 24.61 -3.68
N ILE A 63 15.37 24.77 -4.77
CA ILE A 63 14.87 25.14 -6.08
C ILE A 63 15.28 24.04 -7.07
N PRO A 64 14.33 23.21 -7.56
CA PRO A 64 12.91 23.18 -7.19
C PRO A 64 12.69 22.68 -5.76
N PRO A 65 11.52 22.97 -5.16
CA PRO A 65 11.20 22.50 -3.82
C PRO A 65 11.20 20.97 -3.76
N ARG A 66 11.72 20.44 -2.65
CA ARG A 66 11.75 19.01 -2.39
C ARG A 66 10.81 18.67 -1.26
N VAL A 67 10.03 17.61 -1.44
CA VAL A 67 9.12 17.09 -0.40
C VAL A 67 9.48 15.64 -0.14
N ASP A 68 9.82 15.32 1.12
CA ASP A 68 10.12 13.97 1.55
C ASP A 68 8.98 13.43 2.42
N TYR A 69 8.65 12.16 2.22
CA TYR A 69 7.70 11.43 3.06
C TYR A 69 8.44 10.36 3.84
N GLU A 70 8.10 10.22 5.11
CA GLU A 70 8.80 9.29 6.02
C GLU A 70 7.79 8.71 7.01
N LEU A 71 7.98 7.43 7.37
CA LEU A 71 7.18 6.82 8.42
C LEU A 71 7.50 7.45 9.77
N THR A 72 6.45 7.71 10.55
CA THR A 72 6.59 8.05 11.96
C THR A 72 6.88 6.79 12.76
N GLU A 73 7.10 6.94 14.07
CA GLU A 73 7.20 5.78 14.96
C GLU A 73 5.95 4.90 14.85
N LEU A 74 4.78 5.52 14.84
CA LEU A 74 3.51 4.79 14.66
C LEU A 74 3.45 4.07 13.30
N GLY A 75 3.93 4.73 12.25
CA GLY A 75 4.02 4.11 10.91
C GLY A 75 4.98 2.94 10.89
N CYS A 76 6.10 3.04 11.59
CA CYS A 76 7.05 1.93 11.70
C CYS A 76 6.46 0.73 12.44
N GLU A 77 5.63 0.96 13.45
CA GLU A 77 4.92 -0.12 14.14
C GLU A 77 3.94 -0.82 13.19
N LEU A 78 3.27 -0.05 12.33
CA LEU A 78 2.36 -0.61 11.34
C LEU A 78 3.11 -1.45 10.30
N LEU A 79 4.37 -1.14 10.04
CA LEU A 79 5.16 -1.85 9.03
C LEU A 79 5.26 -3.35 9.32
N LYS A 80 5.32 -3.75 10.59
CA LYS A 80 5.42 -5.17 10.95
C LYS A 80 4.26 -6.02 10.44
N PRO A 81 3.00 -5.70 10.77
CA PRO A 81 1.88 -6.47 10.24
C PRO A 81 1.74 -6.33 8.73
N VAL A 82 2.09 -5.18 8.16
CA VAL A 82 2.04 -4.97 6.71
C VAL A 82 3.06 -5.90 6.01
N ALA A 83 4.28 -5.96 6.52
CA ALA A 83 5.32 -6.83 5.95
C ALA A 83 4.93 -8.31 6.07
N ALA A 84 4.38 -8.70 7.21
CA ALA A 84 3.92 -10.07 7.43
C ALA A 84 2.79 -10.43 6.46
N LEU A 85 1.85 -9.53 6.25
CA LEU A 85 0.74 -9.74 5.32
C LEU A 85 1.24 -9.88 3.88
N GLY A 86 2.18 -9.01 3.47
CA GLY A 86 2.79 -9.07 2.14
C GLY A 86 3.54 -10.36 1.90
N GLU A 87 4.26 -10.84 2.90
CA GLU A 87 4.98 -12.11 2.82
C GLU A 87 4.01 -13.29 2.69
N TRP A 88 2.95 -13.29 3.50
CA TRP A 88 1.92 -14.32 3.41
C TRP A 88 1.32 -14.37 2.01
N ALA A 89 0.99 -13.20 1.47
CA ALA A 89 0.40 -13.09 0.13
C ALA A 89 1.33 -13.67 -0.93
N ARG A 90 2.62 -13.33 -0.90
CA ARG A 90 3.60 -13.88 -1.85
C ARG A 90 3.69 -15.40 -1.76
N LYS A 91 3.74 -15.92 -0.55
CA LYS A 91 3.88 -17.38 -0.33
C LYS A 91 2.64 -18.14 -0.77
N ASN A 92 1.49 -17.51 -0.77
CA ASN A 92 0.21 -18.18 -1.01
C ASN A 92 -0.46 -17.80 -2.33
N THR A 93 0.20 -16.97 -3.16
CA THR A 93 -0.35 -16.55 -4.45
C THR A 93 -0.74 -17.73 -5.33
N ALA A 94 0.13 -18.74 -5.42
CA ALA A 94 -0.14 -19.94 -6.24
C ALA A 94 -1.37 -20.68 -5.75
N ARG A 95 -1.52 -20.83 -4.42
CA ARG A 95 -2.68 -21.51 -3.82
C ARG A 95 -3.98 -20.77 -4.08
N VAL A 96 -3.95 -19.44 -3.96
CA VAL A 96 -5.12 -18.60 -4.22
C VAL A 96 -5.48 -18.67 -5.70
N ASN A 97 -4.50 -18.56 -6.58
CA ASN A 97 -4.74 -18.64 -8.02
C ASN A 97 -5.30 -20.00 -8.44
N ALA A 98 -4.81 -21.08 -7.83
CA ALA A 98 -5.34 -22.42 -8.07
C ALA A 98 -6.82 -22.54 -7.62
N ALA A 99 -7.15 -21.96 -6.46
CA ALA A 99 -8.53 -21.94 -5.98
C ALA A 99 -9.44 -21.16 -6.92
N ARG A 100 -8.98 -19.99 -7.39
CA ARG A 100 -9.71 -19.17 -8.35
C ARG A 100 -9.97 -19.91 -9.65
N ALA A 101 -8.95 -20.59 -10.15
CA ALA A 101 -9.06 -21.35 -11.40
C ALA A 101 -10.11 -22.48 -11.26
N ARG A 102 -10.13 -23.18 -10.13
CA ARG A 102 -11.12 -24.22 -9.88
C ARG A 102 -12.53 -23.65 -9.81
N PHE A 103 -12.69 -22.53 -9.13
CA PHE A 103 -13.99 -21.87 -9.01
C PHE A 103 -14.48 -21.40 -10.38
N ASP A 104 -13.64 -20.73 -11.14
CA ASP A 104 -14.00 -20.19 -12.46
C ASP A 104 -14.36 -21.33 -13.42
N ALA A 105 -13.67 -22.44 -13.38
CA ALA A 105 -13.97 -23.61 -14.21
C ALA A 105 -15.34 -24.20 -13.84
N ALA A 106 -15.66 -24.29 -12.55
CA ALA A 106 -16.93 -24.80 -12.09
C ALA A 106 -18.08 -23.87 -12.49
N VAL A 107 -17.89 -22.55 -12.39
CA VAL A 107 -18.89 -21.56 -12.79
C VAL A 107 -19.12 -21.61 -14.30
N ALA A 108 -18.03 -21.67 -15.11
CA ALA A 108 -18.13 -21.77 -16.55
C ALA A 108 -18.87 -23.05 -16.98
N GLU A 109 -18.58 -24.17 -16.34
CA GLU A 109 -19.26 -25.44 -16.58
C GLU A 109 -20.76 -25.35 -16.26
N THR A 110 -21.12 -24.69 -15.17
CA THR A 110 -22.50 -24.48 -14.78
C THR A 110 -23.22 -23.57 -15.76
N SER A 111 -22.56 -22.52 -16.25
CA SER A 111 -23.18 -21.52 -17.15
C SER A 111 -23.42 -22.04 -18.57
N VAL A 112 -22.79 -23.12 -18.97
CA VAL A 112 -22.97 -23.73 -20.30
C VAL A 112 -24.34 -24.44 -20.40
N ARG A 113 -24.97 -24.72 -19.29
CA ARG A 113 -26.28 -25.32 -19.24
C ARG A 113 -27.38 -24.25 -19.30
#